data_cf75658c6a031419f12caa4191adb3d8
#
_entry.id   cf75658c6a031419f12caa4191adb3d8
#
_cell.length_a   1.000
_cell.length_b   1.000
_cell.length_c   1.000
_cell.angle_alpha   90.00
_cell.angle_beta   90.00
_cell.angle_gamma   90.00
#
_symmetry.space_group_name_H-M   'P 1'
#
loop_
_entity.id
_entity.type
_entity.pdbx_description
1 polymer ?
#
loop_
_entity_poly.entity_id
_entity_poly.type
_entity_poly.pdbx_seq_one_letter_code
_entity_poly.pdbx_strand_id
1 'polypeptide(L)'
;MRGRGFTLVEVLLAISIAAAVLVVAFGGLRVGLAAWQKGEARSVRLDHARGVGVLLERALDGAFPYRFTPDQTQEPRILFDGRADRLTFATLAPPFPAPAPIAFAAVSVSSEGTGLTLRQQVLPNRLALEQLAPALVDPATRVVRFRYLGEEPGAWQDEWDMRQEDTLPRAVEITLVTGTAAPQVLSVPIRAAVP
;
A
#
# COMPACT_ATOMS: atom_id res chain seq x y z
N MET A 1 -33.79 -3.75 -71.19
CA MET A 1 -33.47 -4.04 -69.75
C MET A 1 -34.50 -3.29 -68.91
N ARG A 2 -35.42 -4.01 -68.22
CA ARG A 2 -36.41 -3.40 -67.31
C ARG A 2 -35.72 -3.15 -65.94
N GLY A 3 -35.43 -1.89 -65.63
CA GLY A 3 -35.01 -1.49 -64.31
C GLY A 3 -36.13 -1.77 -63.31
N ARG A 4 -35.88 -2.69 -62.36
CA ARG A 4 -36.81 -2.90 -61.24
C ARG A 4 -36.54 -1.76 -60.24
N GLY A 5 -37.44 -0.84 -60.08
CA GLY A 5 -37.44 0.17 -59.06
C GLY A 5 -37.73 -0.45 -57.69
N PHE A 6 -37.07 0.04 -56.66
CA PHE A 6 -37.33 -0.36 -55.25
C PHE A 6 -38.75 0.07 -54.87
N THR A 7 -39.41 -0.80 -54.12
CA THR A 7 -40.70 -0.45 -53.53
C THR A 7 -40.56 0.34 -52.27
N LEU A 8 -41.47 1.22 -51.94
CA LEU A 8 -41.42 2.02 -50.69
C LEU A 8 -41.40 1.11 -49.43
N VAL A 9 -42.07 -0.03 -49.50
CA VAL A 9 -42.09 -1.04 -48.42
C VAL A 9 -40.73 -1.67 -48.22
N GLU A 10 -39.99 -1.96 -49.29
CA GLU A 10 -38.65 -2.57 -49.22
C GLU A 10 -37.64 -1.61 -48.57
N VAL A 11 -37.73 -0.31 -48.85
CA VAL A 11 -36.90 0.73 -48.22
C VAL A 11 -37.26 0.87 -46.73
N LEU A 12 -38.55 0.88 -46.37
CA LEU A 12 -39.02 0.92 -44.98
C LEU A 12 -38.56 -0.28 -44.19
N LEU A 13 -38.63 -1.47 -44.76
CA LEU A 13 -38.16 -2.70 -44.11
C LEU A 13 -36.65 -2.68 -43.92
N ALA A 14 -35.90 -2.24 -44.93
CA ALA A 14 -34.44 -2.12 -44.83
C ALA A 14 -33.98 -1.16 -43.71
N ILE A 15 -34.63 0.03 -43.61
CA ILE A 15 -34.30 1.00 -42.55
C ILE A 15 -34.71 0.45 -41.19
N SER A 16 -35.82 -0.25 -41.05
CA SER A 16 -36.24 -0.86 -39.78
C SER A 16 -35.27 -1.91 -39.31
N ILE A 17 -34.79 -2.77 -40.21
CA ILE A 17 -33.78 -3.81 -39.89
C ILE A 17 -32.45 -3.11 -39.54
N ALA A 18 -32.02 -2.14 -40.31
CA ALA A 18 -30.80 -1.39 -40.03
C ALA A 18 -30.85 -0.71 -38.64
N ALA A 19 -31.99 -0.07 -38.32
CA ALA A 19 -32.21 0.55 -37.00
C ALA A 19 -32.13 -0.50 -35.86
N ALA A 20 -32.77 -1.66 -36.04
CA ALA A 20 -32.72 -2.75 -35.05
C ALA A 20 -31.29 -3.26 -34.82
N VAL A 21 -30.52 -3.45 -35.89
CA VAL A 21 -29.11 -3.87 -35.81
C VAL A 21 -28.26 -2.81 -35.08
N LEU A 22 -28.48 -1.53 -35.38
CA LEU A 22 -27.77 -0.45 -34.68
C LEU A 22 -28.07 -0.42 -33.17
N VAL A 23 -29.34 -0.59 -32.77
CA VAL A 23 -29.73 -0.64 -31.35
C VAL A 23 -29.02 -1.77 -30.63
N VAL A 24 -28.97 -2.96 -31.23
CA VAL A 24 -28.26 -4.12 -30.64
C VAL A 24 -26.75 -3.87 -30.58
N ALA A 25 -26.15 -3.34 -31.65
CA ALA A 25 -24.74 -3.02 -31.70
C ALA A 25 -24.33 -1.98 -30.65
N PHE A 26 -25.09 -0.88 -30.52
CA PHE A 26 -24.84 0.14 -29.50
C PHE A 26 -25.07 -0.38 -28.07
N GLY A 27 -26.10 -1.24 -27.89
CA GLY A 27 -26.33 -1.91 -26.60
C GLY A 27 -25.14 -2.77 -26.18
N GLY A 28 -24.66 -3.61 -27.11
CA GLY A 28 -23.48 -4.45 -26.90
C GLY A 28 -22.21 -3.64 -26.60
N LEU A 29 -21.98 -2.56 -27.34
CA LEU A 29 -20.86 -1.66 -27.14
C LEU A 29 -20.88 -1.00 -25.75
N ARG A 30 -22.03 -0.52 -25.28
CA ARG A 30 -22.17 0.05 -23.93
C ARG A 30 -21.84 -0.95 -22.83
N VAL A 31 -22.31 -2.19 -22.96
CA VAL A 31 -22.02 -3.25 -21.99
C VAL A 31 -20.51 -3.57 -21.99
N GLY A 32 -19.91 -3.66 -23.18
CA GLY A 32 -18.47 -3.90 -23.33
C GLY A 32 -17.61 -2.80 -22.70
N LEU A 33 -17.94 -1.53 -22.95
CA LEU A 33 -17.23 -0.39 -22.36
C LEU A 33 -17.38 -0.34 -20.84
N ALA A 34 -18.58 -0.62 -20.31
CA ALA A 34 -18.80 -0.66 -18.86
C ALA A 34 -18.03 -1.79 -18.19
N ALA A 35 -17.92 -2.95 -18.81
CA ALA A 35 -17.13 -4.07 -18.34
C ALA A 35 -15.63 -3.74 -18.33
N TRP A 36 -15.15 -3.10 -19.41
CA TRP A 36 -13.75 -2.65 -19.50
C TRP A 36 -13.40 -1.65 -18.39
N GLN A 37 -14.21 -0.60 -18.21
CA GLN A 37 -13.97 0.40 -17.17
C GLN A 37 -13.93 -0.20 -15.75
N LYS A 38 -14.80 -1.19 -15.47
CA LYS A 38 -14.76 -1.92 -14.19
C LYS A 38 -13.48 -2.75 -14.03
N GLY A 39 -13.03 -3.39 -15.10
CA GLY A 39 -11.78 -4.16 -15.13
C GLY A 39 -10.57 -3.28 -14.87
N GLU A 40 -10.47 -2.15 -15.55
CA GLU A 40 -9.38 -1.19 -15.42
C GLU A 40 -9.34 -0.58 -14.01
N ALA A 41 -10.47 -0.13 -13.47
CA ALA A 41 -10.55 0.40 -12.10
C ALA A 41 -10.18 -0.64 -11.02
N ARG A 42 -10.37 -1.94 -11.29
CA ARG A 42 -9.92 -3.02 -10.40
C ARG A 42 -8.42 -3.24 -10.51
N SER A 43 -7.86 -3.24 -11.71
CA SER A 43 -6.42 -3.38 -11.95
C SER A 43 -5.63 -2.27 -11.27
N VAL A 44 -6.02 -1.01 -11.50
CA VAL A 44 -5.36 0.16 -10.88
C VAL A 44 -5.34 0.06 -9.35
N ARG A 45 -6.44 -0.40 -8.74
CA ARG A 45 -6.49 -0.57 -7.26
C ARG A 45 -5.59 -1.69 -6.76
N LEU A 46 -5.50 -2.80 -7.48
CA LEU A 46 -4.61 -3.91 -7.12
C LEU A 46 -3.14 -3.52 -7.29
N ASP A 47 -2.80 -2.81 -8.33
CA ASP A 47 -1.45 -2.34 -8.59
C ASP A 47 -1.02 -1.30 -7.54
N HIS A 48 -1.94 -0.42 -7.14
CA HIS A 48 -1.71 0.52 -6.04
C HIS A 48 -1.43 -0.20 -4.71
N ALA A 49 -2.28 -1.14 -4.31
CA ALA A 49 -2.09 -1.89 -3.07
C ALA A 49 -0.77 -2.68 -3.07
N ARG A 50 -0.41 -3.29 -4.22
CA ARG A 50 0.90 -3.96 -4.39
C ARG A 50 2.05 -2.98 -4.25
N GLY A 51 1.95 -1.79 -4.86
CA GLY A 51 2.97 -0.76 -4.77
C GLY A 51 3.26 -0.34 -3.33
N VAL A 52 2.22 -0.08 -2.54
CA VAL A 52 2.35 0.22 -1.10
C VAL A 52 2.97 -0.96 -0.35
N GLY A 53 2.51 -2.19 -0.62
CA GLY A 53 3.05 -3.40 -0.01
C GLY A 53 4.55 -3.56 -0.26
N VAL A 54 4.99 -3.47 -1.51
CA VAL A 54 6.41 -3.58 -1.90
C VAL A 54 7.26 -2.48 -1.26
N LEU A 55 6.73 -1.25 -1.15
CA LEU A 55 7.43 -0.14 -0.50
C LEU A 55 7.68 -0.43 0.98
N LEU A 56 6.66 -0.92 1.70
CA LEU A 56 6.78 -1.27 3.12
C LEU A 56 7.67 -2.50 3.33
N GLU A 57 7.51 -3.53 2.51
CA GLU A 57 8.33 -4.73 2.54
C GLU A 57 9.82 -4.40 2.37
N ARG A 58 10.15 -3.59 1.35
CA ARG A 58 11.54 -3.16 1.11
C ARG A 58 12.11 -2.35 2.27
N ALA A 59 11.31 -1.45 2.84
CA ALA A 59 11.75 -0.65 3.98
C ALA A 59 12.02 -1.54 5.21
N LEU A 60 11.18 -2.54 5.47
CA LEU A 60 11.34 -3.48 6.58
C LEU A 60 12.45 -4.51 6.35
N ASP A 61 12.67 -4.97 5.12
CA ASP A 61 13.80 -5.86 4.79
C ASP A 61 15.15 -5.19 5.09
N GLY A 62 15.20 -3.86 4.98
CA GLY A 62 16.34 -3.04 5.37
C GLY A 62 16.37 -2.62 6.84
N ALA A 63 15.46 -3.08 7.69
CA ALA A 63 15.44 -2.71 9.10
C ALA A 63 16.70 -3.19 9.83
N PHE A 64 17.24 -2.34 10.71
CA PHE A 64 18.45 -2.66 11.47
C PHE A 64 18.39 -2.06 12.88
N PRO A 65 19.15 -2.62 13.86
CA PRO A 65 19.11 -2.23 15.26
C PRO A 65 19.84 -0.90 15.50
N TYR A 66 19.26 0.21 15.05
CA TYR A 66 19.79 1.54 15.31
C TYR A 66 19.55 1.94 16.75
N ARG A 67 20.64 2.14 17.51
CA ARG A 67 20.56 2.61 18.91
C ARG A 67 20.57 4.12 18.97
N PHE A 68 19.60 4.68 19.66
CA PHE A 68 19.51 6.12 19.95
C PHE A 68 19.19 6.35 21.42
N THR A 69 19.54 7.53 21.89
CA THR A 69 19.23 7.97 23.25
C THR A 69 18.11 9.01 23.17
N PRO A 70 16.90 8.69 23.65
CA PRO A 70 15.76 9.62 23.56
C PRO A 70 16.01 10.91 24.33
N ASP A 71 16.64 10.82 25.47
CA ASP A 71 17.04 11.93 26.34
C ASP A 71 18.38 11.59 27.01
N GLN A 72 19.19 12.59 27.36
CA GLN A 72 20.53 12.41 27.96
C GLN A 72 20.50 11.64 29.29
N THR A 73 19.35 11.51 29.93
CA THR A 73 19.13 10.77 31.17
C THR A 73 18.66 9.34 30.98
N GLN A 74 18.39 8.92 29.73
CA GLN A 74 17.86 7.59 29.43
C GLN A 74 18.91 6.69 28.78
N GLU A 75 18.75 5.38 28.96
CA GLU A 75 19.60 4.39 28.30
C GLU A 75 19.36 4.33 26.79
N PRO A 76 20.41 4.03 26.00
CA PRO A 76 20.24 3.83 24.56
C PRO A 76 19.27 2.69 24.27
N ARG A 77 18.37 2.90 23.33
CA ARG A 77 17.34 1.91 22.90
C ARG A 77 17.42 1.68 21.42
N ILE A 78 16.99 0.51 20.98
CA ILE A 78 16.82 0.21 19.56
C ILE A 78 15.57 0.95 19.06
N LEU A 79 15.71 1.66 17.93
CA LEU A 79 14.60 2.34 17.28
C LEU A 79 13.76 1.31 16.53
N PHE A 80 12.88 0.65 17.26
CA PHE A 80 11.81 -0.18 16.72
C PHE A 80 10.66 -0.16 17.72
N ASP A 81 9.63 0.64 17.41
CA ASP A 81 8.45 0.82 18.26
C ASP A 81 7.20 0.54 17.43
N GLY A 82 6.49 -0.52 17.80
CA GLY A 82 5.37 -1.05 17.06
C GLY A 82 4.10 -1.18 17.88
N ARG A 83 2.99 -0.77 17.28
CA ARG A 83 1.62 -1.02 17.76
C ARG A 83 0.79 -1.60 16.63
N ALA A 84 -0.45 -1.98 16.93
CA ALA A 84 -1.32 -2.57 15.94
C ALA A 84 -1.63 -1.64 14.74
N ASP A 85 -1.56 -0.32 14.91
CA ASP A 85 -1.89 0.71 13.91
C ASP A 85 -0.72 1.62 13.52
N ARG A 86 0.43 1.45 14.18
CA ARG A 86 1.62 2.28 13.97
C ARG A 86 2.89 1.45 14.12
N LEU A 87 3.88 1.78 13.29
CA LEU A 87 5.21 1.19 13.37
C LEU A 87 6.27 2.25 13.07
N THR A 88 7.25 2.39 13.96
CA THR A 88 8.42 3.27 13.78
C THR A 88 9.70 2.45 13.88
N PHE A 89 10.58 2.55 12.90
CA PHE A 89 11.82 1.78 12.85
C PHE A 89 12.92 2.48 12.06
N ALA A 90 14.16 2.05 12.22
CA ALA A 90 15.29 2.47 11.40
C ALA A 90 15.52 1.50 10.24
N THR A 91 15.83 2.02 9.06
CA THR A 91 16.08 1.22 7.86
C THR A 91 17.27 1.71 7.03
N LEU A 92 17.99 0.78 6.42
CA LEU A 92 19.02 1.01 5.40
C LEU A 92 18.42 1.17 4.00
N ALA A 93 17.12 0.88 3.82
CA ALA A 93 16.41 0.99 2.57
C ALA A 93 15.25 2.01 2.68
N PRO A 94 15.54 3.32 2.82
CA PRO A 94 14.51 4.33 2.98
C PRO A 94 13.56 4.32 1.78
N PRO A 95 12.23 4.38 2.01
CA PRO A 95 11.22 4.33 0.95
C PRO A 95 11.30 5.50 -0.03
N PHE A 96 11.80 6.66 0.42
CA PHE A 96 11.94 7.86 -0.40
C PHE A 96 13.39 8.32 -0.47
N PRO A 97 13.81 8.95 -1.59
CA PRO A 97 15.13 9.53 -1.73
C PRO A 97 15.43 10.52 -0.59
N ALA A 98 16.59 10.39 0.02
CA ALA A 98 17.10 11.35 1.00
C ALA A 98 17.99 12.39 0.28
N PRO A 99 18.01 13.65 0.73
CA PRO A 99 18.81 14.72 0.10
C PRO A 99 20.33 14.57 0.30
N ALA A 100 20.78 13.58 1.06
CA ALA A 100 22.19 13.29 1.31
C ALA A 100 22.54 11.85 0.90
N PRO A 101 23.82 11.54 0.62
CA PRO A 101 24.27 10.19 0.29
C PRO A 101 24.22 9.24 1.50
N ILE A 102 23.31 9.47 2.43
CA ILE A 102 23.20 8.75 3.67
C ILE A 102 22.30 7.54 3.47
N ALA A 103 22.82 6.43 3.96
CA ALA A 103 22.29 5.13 3.72
C ALA A 103 21.11 4.75 4.62
N PHE A 104 20.69 5.56 5.62
CA PHE A 104 19.69 5.12 6.58
C PHE A 104 18.76 6.22 7.07
N ALA A 105 17.55 5.83 7.42
CA ALA A 105 16.51 6.75 7.88
C ALA A 105 15.62 6.08 8.94
N ALA A 106 15.02 6.90 9.81
CA ALA A 106 13.86 6.52 10.60
C ALA A 106 12.59 6.64 9.74
N VAL A 107 11.74 5.63 9.80
CA VAL A 107 10.47 5.57 9.09
C VAL A 107 9.36 5.35 10.10
N SER A 108 8.30 6.15 10.03
CA SER A 108 7.07 5.93 10.78
C SER A 108 5.92 5.71 9.81
N VAL A 109 5.20 4.63 10.01
CA VAL A 109 3.99 4.27 9.26
C VAL A 109 2.83 4.23 10.23
N SER A 110 1.75 4.91 9.92
CA SER A 110 0.54 4.93 10.75
C SER A 110 -0.73 4.90 9.92
N SER A 111 -1.82 4.44 10.54
CA SER A 111 -3.18 4.47 9.98
C SER A 111 -3.99 5.48 10.78
N GLU A 112 -3.79 6.78 10.52
CA GLU A 112 -4.51 7.84 11.21
C GLU A 112 -5.64 8.38 10.33
N GLY A 113 -6.90 8.08 10.69
CA GLY A 113 -8.15 8.72 10.22
C GLY A 113 -8.38 8.87 8.70
N THR A 114 -7.37 9.27 7.95
CA THR A 114 -7.45 9.59 6.51
C THR A 114 -6.76 8.56 5.61
N GLY A 115 -6.29 7.45 6.16
CA GLY A 115 -5.57 6.43 5.41
C GLY A 115 -4.17 6.14 5.93
N LEU A 116 -3.33 5.53 5.10
CA LEU A 116 -1.93 5.27 5.44
C LEU A 116 -1.12 6.57 5.36
N THR A 117 -0.40 6.87 6.43
CA THR A 117 0.54 7.99 6.50
C THR A 117 1.95 7.44 6.73
N LEU A 118 2.90 7.90 5.93
CA LEU A 118 4.31 7.56 6.07
C LEU A 118 5.14 8.82 6.25
N ARG A 119 6.00 8.82 7.28
CA ARG A 119 6.99 9.87 7.54
C ARG A 119 8.38 9.27 7.52
N GLN A 120 9.35 10.04 7.06
CA GLN A 120 10.74 9.62 6.96
C GLN A 120 11.66 10.73 7.46
N GLN A 121 12.69 10.37 8.23
CA GLN A 121 13.72 11.26 8.70
C GLN A 121 15.09 10.62 8.52
N VAL A 122 16.01 11.34 7.91
CA VAL A 122 17.41 10.90 7.76
C VAL A 122 18.08 10.85 9.15
N LEU A 123 18.84 9.79 9.41
CA LEU A 123 19.61 9.59 10.62
C LEU A 123 21.12 9.79 10.35
N PRO A 124 21.94 10.16 11.35
CA PRO A 124 21.56 10.49 12.72
C PRO A 124 20.92 11.88 12.83
N ASN A 125 19.80 11.97 13.52
CA ASN A 125 19.13 13.24 13.79
C ASN A 125 18.25 13.10 15.04
N ARG A 126 17.77 14.21 15.59
CA ARG A 126 16.76 14.16 16.65
C ARG A 126 15.46 13.62 16.07
N LEU A 127 14.93 12.57 16.71
CA LEU A 127 13.68 11.97 16.25
C LEU A 127 12.50 12.88 16.58
N ALA A 128 11.96 13.52 15.54
CA ALA A 128 10.77 14.36 15.60
C ALA A 128 9.79 13.98 14.48
N LEU A 129 9.65 12.68 14.21
CA LEU A 129 8.87 12.14 13.08
C LEU A 129 7.42 12.62 13.08
N GLU A 130 6.80 12.76 14.25
CA GLU A 130 5.42 13.23 14.37
C GLU A 130 5.24 14.70 13.96
N GLN A 131 6.31 15.50 14.03
CA GLN A 131 6.30 16.91 13.66
C GLN A 131 6.63 17.15 12.19
N LEU A 132 7.11 16.12 11.50
CA LEU A 132 7.45 16.22 10.08
C LEU A 132 6.19 16.14 9.21
N ALA A 133 6.22 16.86 8.10
CA ALA A 133 5.24 16.66 7.05
C ALA A 133 5.32 15.19 6.54
N PRO A 134 4.19 14.56 6.26
CA PRO A 134 4.19 13.22 5.68
C PRO A 134 4.93 13.19 4.35
N ALA A 135 5.78 12.18 4.15
CA ALA A 135 6.39 11.88 2.86
C ALA A 135 5.40 11.22 1.90
N LEU A 136 4.42 10.49 2.47
CA LEU A 136 3.31 9.90 1.73
C LEU A 136 2.04 9.97 2.58
N VAL A 137 0.93 10.34 1.94
CA VAL A 137 -0.43 10.14 2.46
C VAL A 137 -1.21 9.37 1.40
N ASP A 138 -1.66 8.17 1.75
CA ASP A 138 -2.44 7.31 0.87
C ASP A 138 -3.85 7.09 1.42
N PRO A 139 -4.84 7.85 0.93
CA PRO A 139 -6.22 7.71 1.36
C PRO A 139 -6.91 6.43 0.82
N ALA A 140 -6.31 5.76 -0.16
CA ALA A 140 -6.86 4.53 -0.72
C ALA A 140 -6.66 3.34 0.24
N THR A 141 -5.56 3.32 0.99
CA THR A 141 -5.30 2.32 2.03
C THR A 141 -5.95 2.75 3.33
N ARG A 142 -7.14 2.22 3.62
CA ARG A 142 -7.97 2.63 4.75
C ARG A 142 -7.48 2.13 6.10
N VAL A 143 -6.89 0.95 6.11
CA VAL A 143 -6.43 0.30 7.34
C VAL A 143 -5.07 -0.33 7.09
N VAL A 144 -4.17 -0.06 8.02
CA VAL A 144 -2.89 -0.79 8.14
C VAL A 144 -2.88 -1.40 9.54
N ARG A 145 -2.55 -2.67 9.62
CA ARG A 145 -2.35 -3.35 10.90
C ARG A 145 -1.02 -4.07 10.89
N PHE A 146 -0.37 -4.06 12.04
CA PHE A 146 0.92 -4.70 12.26
C PHE A 146 0.81 -5.74 13.35
N ARG A 147 1.55 -6.85 13.19
CA ARG A 147 1.80 -7.84 14.23
C ARG A 147 3.27 -8.21 14.18
N TYR A 148 3.83 -8.55 15.30
CA TYR A 148 5.25 -8.76 15.51
C TYR A 148 5.51 -10.17 15.98
N LEU A 149 6.47 -10.86 15.37
CA LEU A 149 6.89 -12.19 15.77
C LEU A 149 8.12 -12.05 16.67
N GLY A 150 7.98 -12.46 17.93
CA GLY A 150 9.07 -12.51 18.90
C GLY A 150 10.02 -13.70 18.70
N GLU A 151 10.86 -13.95 19.69
CA GLU A 151 11.80 -15.08 19.68
C GLU A 151 11.08 -16.43 19.82
N GLU A 152 9.99 -16.48 20.57
CA GLU A 152 9.20 -17.70 20.73
C GLU A 152 8.48 -18.03 19.42
N PRO A 153 8.66 -19.25 18.89
CA PRO A 153 8.03 -19.65 17.64
C PRO A 153 6.48 -19.58 17.72
N GLY A 154 5.87 -18.87 16.77
CA GLY A 154 4.42 -18.78 16.64
C GLY A 154 3.72 -17.76 17.54
N ALA A 155 4.41 -17.08 18.43
CA ALA A 155 3.85 -16.03 19.29
C ALA A 155 3.82 -14.68 18.55
N TRP A 156 2.75 -14.42 17.84
CA TRP A 156 2.50 -13.10 17.25
C TRP A 156 1.90 -12.16 18.29
N GLN A 157 2.50 -10.95 18.40
CA GLN A 157 2.11 -9.90 19.33
C GLN A 157 1.58 -8.69 18.54
N ASP A 158 0.65 -7.94 19.13
CA ASP A 158 0.09 -6.72 18.54
C ASP A 158 0.88 -5.45 18.93
N GLU A 159 1.87 -5.59 19.81
CA GLU A 159 2.72 -4.51 20.28
C GLU A 159 4.18 -4.97 20.37
N TRP A 160 5.12 -4.07 20.05
CA TRP A 160 6.56 -4.21 20.24
C TRP A 160 7.10 -2.93 20.86
N ASP A 161 7.21 -2.91 22.19
CA ASP A 161 7.62 -1.70 22.91
C ASP A 161 9.15 -1.65 23.04
N MET A 162 9.77 -0.68 22.38
CA MET A 162 11.22 -0.44 22.47
C MET A 162 11.74 -0.15 23.89
N ARG A 163 10.86 0.02 24.89
CA ARG A 163 11.24 0.19 26.29
C ARG A 163 11.45 -1.13 27.00
N GLN A 164 10.86 -2.19 26.50
CA GLN A 164 10.88 -3.54 27.06
C GLN A 164 11.75 -4.48 26.23
N GLU A 165 11.79 -4.24 24.91
CA GLU A 165 12.46 -5.10 23.94
C GLU A 165 13.79 -4.45 23.50
N ASP A 166 14.91 -5.09 23.79
CA ASP A 166 16.25 -4.65 23.33
C ASP A 166 16.70 -5.39 22.05
N THR A 167 15.74 -5.94 21.31
CA THR A 167 15.96 -6.67 20.08
C THR A 167 14.98 -6.22 19.01
N LEU A 168 15.18 -6.67 17.77
CA LEU A 168 14.20 -6.54 16.68
C LEU A 168 13.28 -7.77 16.67
N PRO A 169 12.02 -7.64 16.24
CA PRO A 169 11.17 -8.80 15.99
C PRO A 169 11.74 -9.64 14.85
N ARG A 170 11.50 -10.93 14.86
CA ARG A 170 11.92 -11.86 13.79
C ARG A 170 11.20 -11.61 12.47
N ALA A 171 9.95 -11.20 12.56
CA ALA A 171 9.14 -10.83 11.40
C ALA A 171 8.06 -9.82 11.79
N VAL A 172 7.61 -9.06 10.81
CA VAL A 172 6.44 -8.19 10.90
C VAL A 172 5.39 -8.65 9.91
N GLU A 173 4.18 -8.91 10.39
CA GLU A 173 3.01 -9.12 9.56
C GLU A 173 2.31 -7.79 9.34
N ILE A 174 2.06 -7.45 8.08
CA ILE A 174 1.37 -6.23 7.67
C ILE A 174 0.06 -6.62 7.01
N THR A 175 -1.05 -6.15 7.53
CA THR A 175 -2.36 -6.27 6.88
C THR A 175 -2.78 -4.93 6.30
N LEU A 176 -2.95 -4.88 4.98
CA LEU A 176 -3.40 -3.70 4.23
C LEU A 176 -4.82 -3.90 3.74
N VAL A 177 -5.70 -2.92 3.98
CA VAL A 177 -7.07 -2.90 3.45
C VAL A 177 -7.24 -1.68 2.56
N THR A 178 -7.33 -1.91 1.25
CA THR A 178 -7.48 -0.84 0.25
C THR A 178 -8.90 -0.83 -0.29
N GLY A 179 -9.63 0.24 -0.02
CA GLY A 179 -11.02 0.41 -0.46
C GLY A 179 -11.94 -0.70 0.06
N THR A 180 -12.59 -1.43 -0.86
CA THR A 180 -13.47 -2.58 -0.60
C THR A 180 -12.82 -3.91 -0.98
N ALA A 181 -11.51 -3.92 -1.27
CA ALA A 181 -10.79 -5.15 -1.61
C ALA A 181 -10.60 -6.06 -0.40
N ALA A 182 -10.33 -7.33 -0.65
CA ALA A 182 -9.93 -8.26 0.41
C ALA A 182 -8.62 -7.77 1.05
N PRO A 183 -8.42 -7.98 2.36
CA PRO A 183 -7.18 -7.65 3.03
C PRO A 183 -5.99 -8.34 2.36
N GLN A 184 -4.93 -7.57 2.13
CA GLN A 184 -3.65 -8.12 1.71
C GLN A 184 -2.79 -8.30 2.96
N VAL A 185 -2.31 -9.51 3.19
CA VAL A 185 -1.42 -9.84 4.30
C VAL A 185 -0.03 -10.12 3.75
N LEU A 186 0.96 -9.42 4.30
CA LEU A 186 2.38 -9.57 3.97
C LEU A 186 3.12 -9.96 5.25
N SER A 187 3.99 -10.95 5.18
CA SER A 187 4.88 -11.32 6.29
C SER A 187 6.32 -11.05 5.87
N VAL A 188 6.95 -10.10 6.54
CA VAL A 188 8.29 -9.62 6.22
C VAL A 188 9.25 -10.07 7.31
N PRO A 189 10.20 -10.98 7.01
CA PRO A 189 11.22 -11.36 7.98
C PRO A 189 12.23 -10.23 8.17
N ILE A 190 12.63 -9.95 9.41
CA ILE A 190 13.66 -8.96 9.73
C ILE A 190 15.01 -9.66 9.80
N ARG A 191 15.83 -9.48 8.78
CA ARG A 191 17.13 -10.19 8.65
C ARG A 191 18.14 -9.83 9.73
N ALA A 192 18.12 -8.59 10.17
CA ALA A 192 19.03 -8.11 11.23
C ALA A 192 18.63 -8.57 12.64
N ALA A 193 17.51 -9.27 12.80
CA ALA A 193 17.09 -9.88 14.07
C ALA A 193 17.76 -11.24 14.32
N VAL A 194 18.41 -11.81 13.31
CA VAL A 194 19.10 -13.11 13.43
C VAL A 194 20.56 -12.83 13.75
N PRO A 195 21.11 -13.31 14.91
CA PRO A 195 22.51 -13.20 15.25
C PRO A 195 23.41 -14.02 14.33
#